data_bd94ac0533373e47641e52b6a71f6901
#
_entry.id   bd94ac0533373e47641e52b6a71f6901
#
_cell.length_a   1.000
_cell.length_b   1.000
_cell.length_c   1.000
_cell.angle_alpha   90.00
_cell.angle_beta   90.00
_cell.angle_gamma   90.00
#
_symmetry.space_group_name_H-M   'P 1'
#
loop_
_entity.id
_entity.type
_entity.pdbx_description
1 polymer ?
#
loop_
_entity_poly.entity_id
_entity_poly.type
_entity_poly.pdbx_seq_one_letter_code
_entity_poly.pdbx_strand_id
1 'polypeptide(L)'
;MNPTKAKFKETVFQQNYYQMLRMLSFELEKKNSVLIVFGFSFADEHIREIVKRSLINPYLKMYVICYDEASKKKIEEMFQDIKTNSIEYLPYSFKEDNQEEVCHGDFKYLNYLLGEDNNE
;
A
#
# COMPACT_ATOMS: atom_id res chain seq x y z
N MET A 1 10.07 -35.42 -7.26
CA MET A 1 9.56 -34.17 -7.86
C MET A 1 10.16 -33.96 -9.24
N ASN A 2 9.32 -33.64 -10.20
CA ASN A 2 9.77 -33.42 -11.56
C ASN A 2 10.37 -32.01 -11.70
N PRO A 3 11.66 -31.85 -11.98
CA PRO A 3 12.27 -30.52 -12.09
C PRO A 3 11.64 -29.64 -13.17
N THR A 4 11.18 -30.25 -14.26
CA THR A 4 10.54 -29.50 -15.35
C THR A 4 9.25 -28.84 -14.88
N LYS A 5 8.45 -29.53 -14.07
CA LYS A 5 7.20 -29.00 -13.55
C LYS A 5 7.44 -27.85 -12.58
N ALA A 6 8.49 -27.97 -11.74
CA ALA A 6 8.84 -26.90 -10.82
C ALA A 6 9.29 -25.62 -11.56
N LYS A 7 10.09 -25.78 -12.61
CA LYS A 7 10.53 -24.66 -13.44
C LYS A 7 9.37 -23.97 -14.16
N PHE A 8 8.41 -24.75 -14.63
CA PHE A 8 7.25 -24.20 -15.29
C PHE A 8 6.43 -23.30 -14.35
N LYS A 9 6.18 -23.77 -13.12
CA LYS A 9 5.45 -22.99 -12.13
C LYS A 9 6.18 -21.69 -11.78
N GLU A 10 7.48 -21.77 -11.62
CA GLU A 10 8.30 -20.60 -11.31
C GLU A 10 8.24 -19.57 -12.45
N THR A 11 8.32 -20.02 -13.69
CA THR A 11 8.25 -19.13 -14.85
C THR A 11 6.91 -18.43 -14.94
N VAL A 12 5.81 -19.16 -14.71
CA VAL A 12 4.46 -18.58 -14.73
C VAL A 12 4.33 -17.54 -13.62
N PHE A 13 4.83 -17.84 -12.42
CA PHE A 13 4.80 -16.89 -11.31
C PHE A 13 5.55 -15.61 -11.67
N GLN A 14 6.75 -15.73 -12.23
CA GLN A 14 7.56 -14.58 -12.60
C GLN A 14 6.87 -13.74 -13.67
N GLN A 15 6.27 -14.35 -14.66
CA GLN A 15 5.57 -13.63 -15.71
C GLN A 15 4.39 -12.84 -15.15
N ASN A 16 3.61 -13.46 -14.27
CA ASN A 16 2.49 -12.78 -13.62
C ASN A 16 2.95 -11.63 -12.74
N TYR A 17 4.07 -11.81 -12.04
CA TYR A 17 4.64 -10.79 -11.19
C TYR A 17 5.09 -9.57 -11.99
N TYR A 18 5.84 -9.78 -13.07
CA TYR A 18 6.29 -8.68 -13.92
C TYR A 18 5.13 -7.97 -14.59
N GLN A 19 4.11 -8.72 -14.97
CA GLN A 19 2.92 -8.13 -15.57
C GLN A 19 2.18 -7.25 -14.56
N MET A 20 2.08 -7.71 -13.32
CA MET A 20 1.49 -6.93 -12.23
C MET A 20 2.27 -5.63 -12.01
N LEU A 21 3.61 -5.69 -12.02
CA LEU A 21 4.44 -4.51 -11.86
C LEU A 21 4.21 -3.50 -12.98
N ARG A 22 4.07 -3.98 -14.21
CA ARG A 22 3.79 -3.11 -15.35
C ARG A 22 2.43 -2.46 -15.24
N MET A 23 1.42 -3.23 -14.84
CA MET A 23 0.07 -2.70 -14.64
C MET A 23 0.05 -1.64 -13.55
N LEU A 24 0.73 -1.91 -12.45
CA LEU A 24 0.83 -0.95 -11.35
C LEU A 24 1.47 0.36 -11.82
N SER A 25 2.60 0.26 -12.51
CA SER A 25 3.30 1.42 -13.03
C SER A 25 2.41 2.24 -13.97
N PHE A 26 1.70 1.55 -14.85
CA PHE A 26 0.81 2.19 -15.82
C PHE A 26 -0.34 2.92 -15.13
N GLU A 27 -0.98 2.26 -14.16
CA GLU A 27 -2.12 2.86 -13.46
C GLU A 27 -1.72 4.07 -12.62
N LEU A 28 -0.53 4.05 -12.02
CA LEU A 28 -0.07 5.14 -11.19
C LEU A 28 0.38 6.37 -11.98
N GLU A 29 0.53 6.25 -13.30
CA GLU A 29 0.86 7.38 -14.17
C GLU A 29 -0.37 8.18 -14.60
N LYS A 30 -1.55 7.65 -14.41
CA LYS A 30 -2.78 8.31 -14.84
C LYS A 30 -3.08 9.53 -13.98
N LYS A 31 -3.76 10.51 -14.57
CA LYS A 31 -4.21 11.69 -13.83
C LYS A 31 -5.28 11.30 -12.82
N ASN A 32 -5.20 11.92 -11.65
CA ASN A 32 -6.17 11.71 -10.57
C ASN A 32 -6.22 10.27 -10.08
N SER A 33 -5.06 9.61 -10.09
CA SER A 33 -4.94 8.25 -9.56
C SER A 33 -4.90 8.28 -8.05
N VAL A 34 -5.54 7.30 -7.43
CA VAL A 34 -5.53 7.11 -5.98
C VAL A 34 -5.04 5.70 -5.72
N LEU A 35 -4.01 5.58 -4.88
CA LEU A 35 -3.48 4.29 -4.46
C LEU A 35 -3.82 4.09 -2.99
N ILE A 36 -4.53 3.01 -2.69
CA ILE A 36 -4.84 2.64 -1.32
C ILE A 36 -4.00 1.42 -0.99
N VAL A 37 -3.15 1.55 0.02
CA VAL A 37 -2.27 0.48 0.47
C VAL A 37 -2.81 -0.08 1.77
N PHE A 38 -3.09 -1.37 1.77
CA PHE A 38 -3.65 -2.07 2.92
C PHE A 38 -2.96 -3.42 3.09
N GLY A 39 -2.47 -3.68 4.29
CA GLY A 39 -1.84 -4.96 4.58
C GLY A 39 -0.54 -5.22 3.84
N PHE A 40 0.17 -4.16 3.44
CA PHE A 40 1.40 -4.28 2.67
C PHE A 40 2.50 -3.47 3.35
N SER A 41 3.65 -4.10 3.53
CA SER A 41 4.76 -3.52 4.30
C SER A 41 5.81 -2.80 3.44
N PHE A 42 5.67 -2.85 2.11
CA PHE A 42 6.67 -2.32 1.17
C PHE A 42 8.04 -3.01 1.27
N ALA A 43 8.05 -4.27 1.74
CA ALA A 43 9.27 -5.06 1.78
C ALA A 43 9.76 -5.42 0.38
N ASP A 44 8.87 -5.49 -0.59
CA ASP A 44 9.22 -5.76 -1.99
C ASP A 44 9.86 -4.52 -2.60
N GLU A 45 11.15 -4.62 -2.95
CA GLU A 45 11.90 -3.50 -3.50
C GLU A 45 11.34 -2.98 -4.81
N HIS A 46 10.90 -3.90 -5.68
CA HIS A 46 10.41 -3.50 -7.01
C HIS A 46 9.12 -2.71 -6.91
N ILE A 47 8.20 -3.15 -6.07
CA ILE A 47 6.95 -2.44 -5.84
C ILE A 47 7.23 -1.10 -5.19
N ARG A 48 8.11 -1.08 -4.18
CA ARG A 48 8.46 0.14 -3.47
C ARG A 48 9.06 1.19 -4.43
N GLU A 49 9.97 0.77 -5.30
CA GLU A 49 10.60 1.69 -6.25
C GLU A 49 9.61 2.22 -7.28
N ILE A 50 8.70 1.38 -7.76
CA ILE A 50 7.66 1.84 -8.68
C ILE A 50 6.79 2.90 -8.02
N VAL A 51 6.38 2.66 -6.78
CA VAL A 51 5.54 3.61 -6.05
C VAL A 51 6.29 4.92 -5.81
N LYS A 52 7.55 4.84 -5.37
CA LYS A 52 8.37 6.03 -5.15
C LYS A 52 8.50 6.87 -6.41
N ARG A 53 8.80 6.22 -7.54
CA ARG A 53 8.93 6.92 -8.82
C ARG A 53 7.60 7.54 -9.25
N SER A 54 6.52 6.83 -9.02
CA SER A 54 5.19 7.30 -9.40
C SER A 54 4.72 8.48 -8.56
N LEU A 55 5.24 8.64 -7.35
CA LEU A 55 4.89 9.76 -6.47
C LEU A 55 5.46 11.10 -6.98
N ILE A 56 6.30 11.09 -8.01
CA ILE A 56 6.68 12.30 -8.71
C ILE A 56 5.49 12.92 -9.42
N ASN A 57 4.51 12.07 -9.80
CA ASN A 57 3.27 12.54 -10.41
C ASN A 57 2.44 13.31 -9.38
N PRO A 58 2.22 14.62 -9.58
CA PRO A 58 1.48 15.43 -8.59
C PRO A 58 -0.01 15.06 -8.51
N TYR A 59 -0.52 14.32 -9.47
CA TYR A 59 -1.91 13.92 -9.50
C TYR A 59 -2.16 12.59 -8.81
N LEU A 60 -1.11 11.94 -8.31
CA LEU A 60 -1.22 10.70 -7.58
C LEU A 60 -1.37 10.98 -6.08
N LYS A 61 -2.39 10.39 -5.47
CA LYS A 61 -2.58 10.45 -4.03
C LYS A 61 -2.48 9.03 -3.47
N MET A 62 -1.69 8.84 -2.44
CA MET A 62 -1.51 7.54 -1.80
C MET A 62 -1.99 7.58 -0.35
N TYR A 63 -2.84 6.63 -0.01
CA TYR A 63 -3.28 6.41 1.37
C TYR A 63 -2.70 5.09 1.85
N VAL A 64 -1.95 5.13 2.93
CA VAL A 64 -1.36 3.93 3.52
C VAL A 64 -2.08 3.64 4.83
N ILE A 65 -2.77 2.51 4.87
CA ILE A 65 -3.48 2.08 6.07
C ILE A 65 -2.52 1.20 6.87
N CYS A 66 -2.10 1.71 8.02
CA CYS A 66 -1.12 1.04 8.87
C CYS A 66 -1.83 0.36 10.04
N TYR A 67 -1.37 -0.82 10.39
CA TYR A 67 -1.99 -1.57 11.46
C TYR A 67 -1.73 -0.90 12.82
N ASP A 68 -0.49 -0.48 13.07
CA ASP A 68 -0.11 0.16 14.33
C ASP A 68 0.94 1.24 14.08
N GLU A 69 1.34 1.90 15.15
CA GLU A 69 2.30 2.99 15.07
C GLU A 69 3.69 2.52 14.64
N ALA A 70 4.08 1.31 15.03
CA ALA A 70 5.36 0.73 14.62
C ALA A 70 5.40 0.50 13.11
N SER A 71 4.33 -0.03 12.53
CA SER A 71 4.20 -0.21 11.09
C SER A 71 4.25 1.13 10.37
N LYS A 72 3.57 2.13 10.90
CA LYS A 72 3.55 3.47 10.33
C LYS A 72 4.95 4.05 10.26
N LYS A 73 5.71 3.95 11.36
CA LYS A 73 7.08 4.47 11.40
C LYS A 73 7.98 3.80 10.39
N LYS A 74 7.87 2.48 10.25
CA LYS A 74 8.68 1.74 9.28
C LYS A 74 8.42 2.23 7.85
N ILE A 75 7.17 2.41 7.50
CA ILE A 75 6.81 2.85 6.16
C ILE A 75 7.21 4.30 5.94
N GLU A 76 7.00 5.17 6.94
CA GLU A 76 7.44 6.56 6.85
C GLU A 76 8.94 6.66 6.59
N GLU A 77 9.73 5.82 7.26
CA GLU A 77 11.18 5.81 7.05
C GLU A 77 11.56 5.40 5.63
N MET A 78 10.81 4.48 5.03
CA MET A 78 11.06 4.05 3.65
C MET A 78 10.81 5.16 2.65
N PHE A 79 9.91 6.08 2.93
CA PHE A 79 9.53 7.17 2.03
C PHE A 79 10.03 8.53 2.47
N GLN A 80 10.90 8.60 3.47
CA GLN A 80 11.37 9.88 4.02
C GLN A 80 12.23 10.68 3.03
N ASP A 81 12.82 10.01 2.05
CA ASP A 81 13.65 10.65 1.03
C ASP A 81 12.80 11.34 -0.06
N ILE A 82 11.51 11.12 -0.04
CA ILE A 82 10.59 11.71 -1.02
C ILE A 82 9.85 12.88 -0.38
N LYS A 83 10.02 14.05 -0.96
CA LYS A 83 9.31 15.25 -0.51
C LYS A 83 8.00 15.35 -1.26
N THR A 84 6.92 14.92 -0.61
CA THR A 84 5.60 14.96 -1.22
C THR A 84 4.53 15.12 -0.15
N ASN A 85 3.46 15.81 -0.51
CA ASN A 85 2.27 15.92 0.32
C ASN A 85 1.19 14.94 -0.11
N SER A 86 1.54 14.02 -1.01
CA SER A 86 0.59 13.10 -1.62
C SER A 86 0.43 11.80 -0.85
N ILE A 87 1.15 11.61 0.24
CA ILE A 87 1.06 10.41 1.07
C ILE A 87 0.34 10.74 2.37
N GLU A 88 -0.72 9.99 2.66
CA GLU A 88 -1.39 10.07 3.95
C GLU A 88 -1.37 8.70 4.62
N TYR A 89 -0.99 8.70 5.89
CA TYR A 89 -0.93 7.49 6.70
C TYR A 89 -2.15 7.45 7.61
N LEU A 90 -2.88 6.35 7.56
CA LEU A 90 -4.12 6.18 8.31
C LEU A 90 -4.02 4.96 9.23
N PRO A 91 -4.65 4.96 10.38
CA PRO A 91 -5.36 6.09 10.99
C PRO A 91 -4.41 7.18 11.46
N TYR A 92 -4.91 8.39 11.58
CA TYR A 92 -4.09 9.52 12.04
C TYR A 92 -3.66 9.36 13.48
N SER A 93 -4.46 8.68 14.26
CA SER A 93 -4.15 8.38 15.65
C SER A 93 -4.55 6.95 15.95
N PHE A 94 -3.67 6.21 16.63
CA PHE A 94 -3.94 4.83 17.03
C PHE A 94 -4.58 4.75 18.42
N LYS A 95 -4.83 5.88 19.02
CA LYS A 95 -5.55 5.96 20.29
C LYS A 95 -6.86 6.71 20.07
N GLU A 96 -7.95 6.08 20.50
CA GLU A 96 -9.23 6.75 20.45
C GLU A 96 -9.29 7.78 21.58
N ASP A 97 -9.95 8.92 21.31
CA ASP A 97 -10.08 9.97 22.28
C ASP A 97 -10.80 9.48 23.55
N ASN A 98 -10.13 9.68 24.70
CA ASN A 98 -10.67 9.33 26.02
C ASN A 98 -10.91 7.84 26.23
N GLN A 99 -10.29 6.96 25.43
CA GLN A 99 -10.41 5.52 25.62
C GLN A 99 -9.05 4.85 25.68
N GLU A 100 -9.00 3.76 26.41
CA GLU A 100 -7.79 2.94 26.50
C GLU A 100 -7.61 2.04 25.28
N GLU A 101 -8.63 1.91 24.46
CA GLU A 101 -8.58 1.06 23.28
C GLU A 101 -7.75 1.68 22.18
N VAL A 102 -6.90 0.88 21.60
CA VAL A 102 -6.04 1.29 20.51
C VAL A 102 -6.75 1.03 19.18
N CYS A 103 -6.82 2.05 18.33
CA CYS A 103 -7.36 1.91 17.00
C CYS A 103 -6.29 1.28 16.09
N HIS A 104 -6.66 0.23 15.37
CA HIS A 104 -5.78 -0.42 14.42
C HIS A 104 -6.28 -0.26 12.99
N GLY A 105 -5.36 -0.15 12.05
CA GLY A 105 -5.68 -0.15 10.64
C GLY A 105 -5.95 -1.56 10.13
N ASP A 106 -7.01 -2.16 10.63
CA ASP A 106 -7.41 -3.51 10.27
C ASP A 106 -8.51 -3.49 9.20
N PHE A 107 -9.05 -4.68 8.89
CA PHE A 107 -10.07 -4.81 7.86
C PHE A 107 -11.35 -4.04 8.22
N LYS A 108 -11.67 -3.97 9.49
CA LYS A 108 -12.81 -3.20 9.97
C LYS A 108 -12.62 -1.70 9.69
N TYR A 109 -11.42 -1.20 9.92
CA TYR A 109 -11.09 0.19 9.64
C TYR A 109 -11.19 0.48 8.14
N LEU A 110 -10.70 -0.42 7.30
CA LEU A 110 -10.81 -0.27 5.86
C LEU A 110 -12.27 -0.17 5.41
N ASN A 111 -13.13 -1.02 5.93
CA ASN A 111 -14.56 -0.98 5.62
C ASN A 111 -15.18 0.35 6.06
N TYR A 112 -14.78 0.85 7.20
CA TYR A 112 -15.25 2.14 7.68
C TYR A 112 -14.87 3.26 6.71
N LEU A 113 -13.61 3.28 6.24
CA LEU A 113 -13.14 4.27 5.29
C LEU A 113 -13.87 4.21 3.96
N LEU A 114 -14.23 3.00 3.52
CA LEU A 114 -14.95 2.81 2.27
C LEU A 114 -16.43 3.11 2.39
N GLY A 115 -16.90 3.44 3.60
CA GLY A 115 -18.26 3.90 3.80
C GLY A 115 -19.30 2.81 3.99
N GLU A 116 -18.89 1.54 4.13
CA GLU A 116 -19.84 0.46 4.28
C GLU A 116 -20.66 0.56 5.56
N ASP A 117 -20.02 1.02 6.65
CA ASP A 117 -20.69 1.16 7.94
C ASP A 117 -21.65 2.36 7.98
N ASN A 118 -21.61 3.22 6.99
CA ASN A 118 -22.46 4.40 6.90
C ASN A 118 -23.71 4.16 6.05
N ASN A 119 -23.84 2.99 5.46
CA ASN A 119 -24.95 2.62 4.60
C ASN A 119 -25.96 1.78 5.37
N GLU A 120 -26.62 2.38 6.28
CA GLU A 120 -27.70 1.69 7.01
C GLU A 120 -29.06 1.93 6.37
#